data_58b1a3b46af047a3534871fcb1615414
#
_entry.id   58b1a3b46af047a3534871fcb1615414
#
_cell.length_a   1.000
_cell.length_b   1.000
_cell.length_c   1.000
_cell.angle_alpha   90.00
_cell.angle_beta   90.00
_cell.angle_gamma   90.00
#
_symmetry.space_group_name_H-M   'P 1'
#
loop_
_entity.id
_entity.type
_entity.pdbx_description
1 polymer ?
#
loop_
_entity_poly.entity_id
_entity_poly.type
_entity_poly.pdbx_seq_one_letter_code
_entity_poly.pdbx_strand_id
1 'polypeptide(L)'
;MKRTTLRLQVFLSILLVALATALTVGLFARYALSSAFDSYLAGIPAPGADGRMHMGRVLLGAAEQTFVSSVDQSVYIAALIAVAVATIVALLLAAYLSRPIKRLEAAADGLSSGEYSHRVTVQGPLEVASLGEAFNRMADSLEEAEGLRRRLVADVAHELRNPLAAARAQAEGLAEGVLACDQTRLDSIVEDLVHLSALVEDLQELAIAEAGHLSYQMAMVDLAAIASSELSRTAAAAPDGVTVEALAPELSVSVHGDGRRLAQVMRNLLTNAARHTHTGSIIVSIETTLEQVRLSVTDTGEGIPAGELPHIFERFFRADAARSSDTGGAGLGLAISRSIIRDHGGDMFAQSRIGHGTTVGFYLPL
;
A
#
# COMPACT_ATOMS: atom_id res chain seq x y z
N MET A 1 15.48 -33.06 -5.57
CA MET A 1 14.36 -33.62 -4.81
C MET A 1 13.07 -33.00 -5.30
N LYS A 2 12.14 -33.78 -5.90
CA LYS A 2 10.83 -33.29 -6.32
C LYS A 2 10.05 -32.89 -5.06
N ARG A 3 9.76 -31.59 -4.89
CA ARG A 3 8.90 -31.11 -3.79
C ARG A 3 7.51 -31.74 -3.97
N THR A 4 7.12 -32.58 -3.04
CA THR A 4 5.75 -33.12 -3.00
C THR A 4 4.78 -31.98 -2.82
N THR A 5 3.71 -31.95 -3.62
CA THR A 5 2.71 -30.87 -3.54
C THR A 5 2.06 -30.89 -2.14
N LEU A 6 1.74 -29.70 -1.59
CA LEU A 6 1.07 -29.56 -0.29
C LEU A 6 -0.18 -30.47 -0.20
N ARG A 7 -0.93 -30.59 -1.29
CA ARG A 7 -2.11 -31.46 -1.39
C ARG A 7 -1.77 -32.92 -1.10
N LEU A 8 -0.66 -33.42 -1.66
CA LEU A 8 -0.20 -34.79 -1.44
C LEU A 8 0.27 -35.00 -0.01
N GLN A 9 0.98 -34.04 0.58
CA GLN A 9 1.43 -34.12 1.96
C GLN A 9 0.27 -34.16 2.95
N VAL A 10 -0.71 -33.24 2.81
CA VAL A 10 -1.90 -33.19 3.66
C VAL A 10 -2.73 -34.48 3.50
N PHE A 11 -2.94 -34.94 2.27
CA PHE A 11 -3.64 -36.20 2.01
C PHE A 11 -2.94 -37.38 2.68
N LEU A 12 -1.61 -37.54 2.48
CA LEU A 12 -0.85 -38.63 3.06
C LEU A 12 -0.83 -38.60 4.59
N SER A 13 -0.75 -37.42 5.20
CA SER A 13 -0.77 -37.29 6.66
C SER A 13 -2.12 -37.72 7.24
N ILE A 14 -3.23 -37.28 6.65
CA ILE A 14 -4.57 -37.65 7.11
C ILE A 14 -4.84 -39.15 6.88
N LEU A 15 -4.44 -39.68 5.73
CA LEU A 15 -4.56 -41.10 5.40
C LEU A 15 -3.77 -41.97 6.36
N LEU A 16 -2.54 -41.56 6.70
CA LEU A 16 -1.69 -42.30 7.65
C LEU A 16 -2.30 -42.37 9.05
N VAL A 17 -2.82 -41.25 9.55
CA VAL A 17 -3.53 -41.19 10.84
C VAL A 17 -4.77 -42.08 10.82
N ALA A 18 -5.57 -42.02 9.75
CA ALA A 18 -6.78 -42.82 9.59
C ALA A 18 -6.47 -44.30 9.54
N LEU A 19 -5.43 -44.73 8.80
CA LEU A 19 -4.97 -46.10 8.73
C LEU A 19 -4.45 -46.59 10.08
N ALA A 20 -3.66 -45.79 10.78
CA ALA A 20 -3.16 -46.14 12.11
C ALA A 20 -4.32 -46.30 13.11
N THR A 21 -5.30 -45.41 13.08
CA THR A 21 -6.50 -45.51 13.93
C THR A 21 -7.34 -46.77 13.62
N ALA A 22 -7.58 -47.03 12.33
CA ALA A 22 -8.33 -48.25 11.92
C ALA A 22 -7.62 -49.52 12.33
N LEU A 23 -6.31 -49.58 12.20
CA LEU A 23 -5.47 -50.72 12.62
C LEU A 23 -5.54 -50.93 14.14
N THR A 24 -5.35 -49.87 14.93
CA THR A 24 -5.39 -49.96 16.39
C THR A 24 -6.74 -50.38 16.92
N VAL A 25 -7.83 -49.82 16.37
CA VAL A 25 -9.22 -50.18 16.72
C VAL A 25 -9.51 -51.66 16.36
N GLY A 26 -9.08 -52.07 15.14
CA GLY A 26 -9.25 -53.45 14.69
C GLY A 26 -8.50 -54.44 15.56
N LEU A 27 -7.25 -54.23 15.91
CA LEU A 27 -6.45 -55.05 16.79
C LEU A 27 -7.05 -55.11 18.21
N PHE A 28 -7.47 -53.94 18.73
CA PHE A 28 -8.10 -53.90 20.07
C PHE A 28 -9.43 -54.66 20.10
N ALA A 29 -10.27 -54.48 19.10
CA ALA A 29 -11.56 -55.20 18.99
C ALA A 29 -11.32 -56.72 18.96
N ARG A 30 -10.36 -57.19 18.14
CA ARG A 30 -9.98 -58.58 18.07
C ARG A 30 -9.47 -59.12 19.42
N TYR A 31 -8.58 -58.40 20.08
CA TYR A 31 -8.03 -58.76 21.39
C TYR A 31 -9.11 -58.83 22.46
N ALA A 32 -9.97 -57.80 22.55
CA ALA A 32 -11.07 -57.72 23.54
C ALA A 32 -12.06 -58.86 23.36
N LEU A 33 -12.40 -59.17 22.12
CA LEU A 33 -13.36 -60.23 21.81
C LEU A 33 -12.78 -61.65 22.10
N SER A 34 -11.53 -61.88 21.72
CA SER A 34 -10.80 -63.13 22.06
C SER A 34 -10.73 -63.33 23.57
N SER A 35 -10.32 -62.30 24.32
CA SER A 35 -10.25 -62.32 25.77
C SER A 35 -11.60 -62.55 26.46
N ALA A 36 -12.66 -61.91 25.94
CA ALA A 36 -14.02 -62.12 26.46
C ALA A 36 -14.53 -63.55 26.19
N PHE A 37 -14.18 -64.07 25.04
CA PHE A 37 -14.54 -65.43 24.67
C PHE A 37 -13.78 -66.48 25.50
N ASP A 38 -12.47 -66.31 25.71
CA ASP A 38 -11.67 -67.19 26.58
C ASP A 38 -12.17 -67.17 28.02
N SER A 39 -12.59 -66.01 28.53
CA SER A 39 -13.18 -65.85 29.87
C SER A 39 -14.55 -66.58 29.97
N TYR A 40 -15.35 -66.50 28.92
CA TYR A 40 -16.65 -67.21 28.85
C TYR A 40 -16.43 -68.76 28.88
N LEU A 41 -15.45 -69.26 28.12
CA LEU A 41 -15.11 -70.70 28.10
C LEU A 41 -14.56 -71.18 29.44
N ALA A 42 -13.76 -70.38 30.13
CA ALA A 42 -13.26 -70.69 31.45
C ALA A 42 -14.30 -70.81 32.55
N GLY A 43 -15.47 -70.14 32.34
CA GLY A 43 -16.62 -70.21 33.24
C GLY A 43 -17.53 -71.46 33.03
N ILE A 44 -17.29 -72.26 32.00
CA ILE A 44 -18.06 -73.49 31.76
C ILE A 44 -17.51 -74.61 32.65
N PRO A 45 -18.39 -75.23 33.52
CA PRO A 45 -17.95 -76.30 34.43
C PRO A 45 -17.31 -77.46 33.68
N ALA A 46 -16.21 -78.03 34.23
CA ALA A 46 -15.56 -79.21 33.66
C ALA A 46 -16.58 -80.36 33.60
N PRO A 47 -16.56 -81.17 32.53
CA PRO A 47 -17.48 -82.29 32.38
C PRO A 47 -17.24 -83.37 33.40
N GLY A 48 -18.29 -83.79 34.09
CA GLY A 48 -18.23 -84.98 34.99
C GLY A 48 -17.95 -86.27 34.21
N ALA A 49 -17.48 -87.27 34.89
CA ALA A 49 -16.88 -88.54 34.38
C ALA A 49 -17.76 -89.43 33.44
N ASP A 50 -18.92 -88.98 32.98
CA ASP A 50 -19.80 -89.75 32.11
C ASP A 50 -19.60 -89.47 30.65
N GLY A 51 -19.20 -90.44 29.84
CA GLY A 51 -18.72 -90.42 28.46
C GLY A 51 -19.74 -89.83 27.38
N ARG A 52 -20.82 -89.18 27.79
CA ARG A 52 -21.79 -88.57 26.87
C ARG A 52 -21.42 -87.14 26.40
N MET A 53 -20.33 -86.63 26.91
CA MET A 53 -19.92 -85.24 26.62
C MET A 53 -18.90 -85.04 25.48
N HIS A 54 -18.37 -86.10 24.86
CA HIS A 54 -17.45 -85.96 23.74
C HIS A 54 -18.10 -85.35 22.51
N MET A 55 -19.37 -85.61 22.29
CA MET A 55 -20.17 -85.10 21.16
C MET A 55 -20.53 -83.63 21.35
N GLY A 56 -20.80 -83.18 22.59
CA GLY A 56 -21.03 -81.76 22.92
C GLY A 56 -19.80 -80.90 22.73
N ARG A 57 -18.60 -81.42 23.05
CA ARG A 57 -17.33 -80.68 22.90
C ARG A 57 -16.92 -80.45 21.43
N VAL A 58 -17.22 -81.46 20.56
CA VAL A 58 -16.98 -81.34 19.10
C VAL A 58 -17.94 -80.35 18.47
N LEU A 59 -19.23 -80.32 18.90
CA LEU A 59 -20.24 -79.38 18.42
C LEU A 59 -19.97 -77.94 18.93
N LEU A 60 -19.50 -77.82 20.19
CA LEU A 60 -19.06 -76.52 20.73
C LEU A 60 -17.82 -75.96 19.97
N GLY A 61 -16.83 -76.82 19.68
CA GLY A 61 -15.66 -76.39 18.90
C GLY A 61 -15.98 -75.97 17.46
N ALA A 62 -16.95 -76.58 16.82
CA ALA A 62 -17.44 -76.13 15.48
C ALA A 62 -18.21 -74.82 15.54
N ALA A 63 -19.07 -74.62 16.53
CA ALA A 63 -19.79 -73.34 16.74
C ALA A 63 -18.80 -72.20 17.11
N GLU A 64 -17.79 -72.51 17.92
CA GLU A 64 -16.72 -71.59 18.27
C GLU A 64 -15.94 -71.10 17.05
N GLN A 65 -15.48 -72.00 16.19
CA GLN A 65 -14.74 -71.67 14.97
C GLN A 65 -15.63 -70.82 14.00
N THR A 66 -16.90 -71.14 13.89
CA THR A 66 -17.83 -70.34 13.05
C THR A 66 -18.06 -68.95 13.61
N PHE A 67 -18.17 -68.83 14.94
CA PHE A 67 -18.33 -67.54 15.60
C PHE A 67 -17.06 -66.68 15.43
N VAL A 68 -15.89 -67.20 15.71
CA VAL A 68 -14.59 -66.48 15.55
C VAL A 68 -14.42 -66.05 14.09
N SER A 69 -14.67 -66.92 13.12
CA SER A 69 -14.56 -66.54 11.70
C SER A 69 -15.54 -65.48 11.26
N SER A 70 -16.78 -65.47 11.75
CA SER A 70 -17.78 -64.44 11.44
C SER A 70 -17.43 -63.11 12.04
N VAL A 71 -16.83 -63.12 13.24
CA VAL A 71 -16.33 -61.90 13.88
C VAL A 71 -15.11 -61.34 13.14
N ASP A 72 -14.12 -62.18 12.81
CA ASP A 72 -12.97 -61.77 12.02
C ASP A 72 -13.43 -61.15 10.68
N GLN A 73 -14.39 -61.78 9.98
CA GLN A 73 -14.98 -61.26 8.75
C GLN A 73 -15.66 -59.88 8.96
N SER A 74 -16.41 -59.71 10.05
CA SER A 74 -17.07 -58.46 10.40
C SER A 74 -16.07 -57.34 10.70
N VAL A 75 -14.97 -57.66 11.40
CA VAL A 75 -13.88 -56.73 11.69
C VAL A 75 -13.15 -56.32 10.40
N TYR A 76 -12.90 -57.25 9.48
CA TYR A 76 -12.29 -56.89 8.17
C TYR A 76 -13.21 -56.00 7.32
N ILE A 77 -14.50 -56.29 7.26
CA ILE A 77 -15.45 -55.42 6.52
C ILE A 77 -15.52 -54.04 7.14
N ALA A 78 -15.61 -53.95 8.47
CA ALA A 78 -15.66 -52.65 9.17
C ALA A 78 -14.34 -51.87 8.95
N ALA A 79 -13.19 -52.51 8.96
CA ALA A 79 -11.91 -51.87 8.66
C ALA A 79 -11.82 -51.37 7.22
N LEU A 80 -12.30 -52.12 6.23
CA LEU A 80 -12.38 -51.71 4.83
C LEU A 80 -13.29 -50.48 4.65
N ILE A 81 -14.45 -50.48 5.28
CA ILE A 81 -15.37 -49.31 5.22
C ILE A 81 -14.70 -48.09 5.88
N ALA A 82 -14.07 -48.26 7.03
CA ALA A 82 -13.41 -47.15 7.72
C ALA A 82 -12.26 -46.54 6.87
N VAL A 83 -11.46 -47.37 6.21
CA VAL A 83 -10.39 -46.92 5.31
C VAL A 83 -10.99 -46.21 4.11
N ALA A 84 -12.06 -46.68 3.50
CA ALA A 84 -12.73 -46.04 2.37
C ALA A 84 -13.26 -44.65 2.76
N VAL A 85 -13.97 -44.55 3.89
CA VAL A 85 -14.50 -43.28 4.40
C VAL A 85 -13.35 -42.31 4.73
N ALA A 86 -12.32 -42.79 5.43
CA ALA A 86 -11.17 -41.96 5.76
C ALA A 86 -10.45 -41.41 4.50
N THR A 87 -10.36 -42.23 3.45
CA THR A 87 -9.75 -41.81 2.16
C THR A 87 -10.59 -40.71 1.50
N ILE A 88 -11.91 -40.86 1.47
CA ILE A 88 -12.82 -39.84 0.91
C ILE A 88 -12.70 -38.52 1.69
N VAL A 89 -12.75 -38.58 3.02
CA VAL A 89 -12.61 -37.39 3.89
C VAL A 89 -11.25 -36.71 3.68
N ALA A 90 -10.17 -37.52 3.62
CA ALA A 90 -8.82 -36.97 3.39
C ALA A 90 -8.69 -36.26 2.04
N LEU A 91 -9.30 -36.81 0.97
CA LEU A 91 -9.32 -36.16 -0.35
C LEU A 91 -10.12 -34.85 -0.36
N LEU A 92 -11.28 -34.84 0.27
CA LEU A 92 -12.12 -33.65 0.39
C LEU A 92 -11.41 -32.55 1.19
N LEU A 93 -10.83 -32.88 2.33
CA LEU A 93 -10.13 -31.91 3.18
C LEU A 93 -8.86 -31.39 2.51
N ALA A 94 -8.08 -32.26 1.86
CA ALA A 94 -6.92 -31.86 1.09
C ALA A 94 -7.28 -30.91 -0.07
N ALA A 95 -8.42 -31.15 -0.73
CA ALA A 95 -8.93 -30.25 -1.79
C ALA A 95 -9.42 -28.91 -1.21
N TYR A 96 -10.13 -28.94 -0.08
CA TYR A 96 -10.65 -27.76 0.61
C TYR A 96 -9.53 -26.80 1.06
N LEU A 97 -8.44 -27.33 1.62
CA LEU A 97 -7.31 -26.54 2.09
C LEU A 97 -6.39 -26.08 0.95
N SER A 98 -6.14 -26.94 -0.05
CA SER A 98 -5.14 -26.64 -1.09
C SER A 98 -5.65 -25.74 -2.22
N ARG A 99 -6.95 -25.74 -2.52
CA ARG A 99 -7.51 -24.93 -3.61
C ARG A 99 -7.36 -23.42 -3.40
N PRO A 100 -7.71 -22.85 -2.23
CA PRO A 100 -7.51 -21.42 -1.98
C PRO A 100 -6.05 -20.99 -2.04
N ILE A 101 -5.14 -21.81 -1.48
CA ILE A 101 -3.70 -21.50 -1.49
C ILE A 101 -3.14 -21.45 -2.91
N LYS A 102 -3.57 -22.37 -3.80
CA LYS A 102 -3.17 -22.32 -5.20
C LYS A 102 -3.71 -21.11 -5.96
N ARG A 103 -4.91 -20.63 -5.59
CA ARG A 103 -5.45 -19.40 -6.16
C ARG A 103 -4.64 -18.17 -5.72
N LEU A 104 -4.22 -18.14 -4.45
CA LEU A 104 -3.32 -17.11 -3.93
C LEU A 104 -1.97 -17.12 -4.64
N GLU A 105 -1.38 -18.31 -4.85
CA GLU A 105 -0.14 -18.49 -5.61
C GLU A 105 -0.27 -17.92 -7.04
N ALA A 106 -1.32 -18.33 -7.78
CA ALA A 106 -1.55 -17.85 -9.14
C ALA A 106 -1.82 -16.32 -9.19
N ALA A 107 -2.53 -15.77 -8.20
CA ALA A 107 -2.75 -14.34 -8.12
C ALA A 107 -1.46 -13.57 -7.79
N ALA A 108 -0.59 -14.13 -6.94
CA ALA A 108 0.73 -13.56 -6.65
C ALA A 108 1.65 -13.57 -7.88
N ASP A 109 1.61 -14.63 -8.68
CA ASP A 109 2.33 -14.69 -9.96
C ASP A 109 1.81 -13.64 -10.94
N GLY A 110 0.49 -13.44 -11.04
CA GLY A 110 -0.13 -12.36 -11.82
C GLY A 110 0.34 -10.98 -11.36
N LEU A 111 0.35 -10.75 -10.03
CA LEU A 111 0.83 -9.50 -9.45
C LEU A 111 2.30 -9.22 -9.79
N SER A 112 3.15 -10.26 -9.74
CA SER A 112 4.58 -10.16 -10.09
C SER A 112 4.81 -9.85 -11.57
N SER A 113 3.88 -10.24 -12.46
CA SER A 113 3.91 -9.93 -13.89
C SER A 113 3.27 -8.60 -14.28
N GLY A 114 2.80 -7.82 -13.27
CA GLY A 114 2.25 -6.48 -13.49
C GLY A 114 0.72 -6.44 -13.65
N GLU A 115 0.03 -7.55 -13.40
CA GLU A 115 -1.44 -7.61 -13.43
C GLU A 115 -2.03 -7.24 -12.05
N TYR A 116 -1.94 -5.97 -11.67
CA TYR A 116 -2.31 -5.48 -10.34
C TYR A 116 -3.82 -5.51 -10.05
N SER A 117 -4.68 -5.67 -11.05
CA SER A 117 -6.14 -5.75 -10.89
C SER A 117 -6.66 -7.12 -10.39
N HIS A 118 -5.79 -8.14 -10.34
CA HIS A 118 -6.18 -9.46 -9.85
C HIS A 118 -6.54 -9.44 -8.37
N ARG A 119 -7.71 -10.01 -8.05
CA ARG A 119 -8.19 -10.18 -6.66
C ARG A 119 -8.53 -11.64 -6.41
N VAL A 120 -8.31 -12.08 -5.19
CA VAL A 120 -8.61 -13.43 -4.75
C VAL A 120 -9.95 -13.44 -4.06
N THR A 121 -10.82 -14.40 -4.43
CA THR A 121 -12.08 -14.62 -3.71
C THR A 121 -11.78 -15.16 -2.31
N VAL A 122 -12.19 -14.41 -1.29
CA VAL A 122 -12.01 -14.77 0.12
C VAL A 122 -12.94 -15.95 0.45
N GLN A 123 -12.38 -17.16 0.50
CA GLN A 123 -13.10 -18.41 0.78
C GLN A 123 -12.20 -19.40 1.51
N GLY A 124 -12.77 -20.21 2.41
CA GLY A 124 -12.07 -21.27 3.13
C GLY A 124 -12.07 -21.06 4.65
N PRO A 125 -11.17 -21.72 5.38
CA PRO A 125 -10.94 -21.51 6.82
C PRO A 125 -10.61 -20.05 7.14
N LEU A 126 -10.89 -19.62 8.37
CA LEU A 126 -10.70 -18.23 8.81
C LEU A 126 -9.29 -17.69 8.50
N GLU A 127 -8.27 -18.51 8.73
CA GLU A 127 -6.87 -18.16 8.51
C GLU A 127 -6.56 -17.92 7.01
N VAL A 128 -7.14 -18.74 6.13
CA VAL A 128 -6.96 -18.61 4.68
C VAL A 128 -7.77 -17.43 4.15
N ALA A 129 -8.96 -17.19 4.71
CA ALA A 129 -9.77 -16.03 4.38
C ALA A 129 -9.05 -14.73 4.76
N SER A 130 -8.51 -14.63 5.98
CA SER A 130 -7.72 -13.49 6.44
C SER A 130 -6.48 -13.24 5.57
N LEU A 131 -5.79 -14.31 5.13
CA LEU A 131 -4.67 -14.19 4.18
C LEU A 131 -5.14 -13.65 2.83
N GLY A 132 -6.28 -14.09 2.33
CA GLY A 132 -6.88 -13.58 1.09
C GLY A 132 -7.23 -12.09 1.17
N GLU A 133 -7.78 -11.64 2.30
CA GLU A 133 -8.05 -10.22 2.54
C GLU A 133 -6.76 -9.39 2.62
N ALA A 134 -5.74 -9.89 3.31
CA ALA A 134 -4.44 -9.22 3.38
C ALA A 134 -3.79 -9.11 2.00
N PHE A 135 -3.87 -10.17 1.18
CA PHE A 135 -3.43 -10.15 -0.21
C PHE A 135 -4.17 -9.10 -1.04
N ASN A 136 -5.50 -9.04 -0.94
CA ASN A 136 -6.28 -8.06 -1.69
C ASN A 136 -5.93 -6.61 -1.30
N ARG A 137 -5.76 -6.32 0.01
CA ARG A 137 -5.29 -4.99 0.47
C ARG A 137 -3.91 -4.63 -0.09
N MET A 138 -2.99 -5.60 -0.15
CA MET A 138 -1.67 -5.38 -0.77
C MET A 138 -1.80 -5.12 -2.28
N ALA A 139 -2.67 -5.86 -2.97
CA ALA A 139 -2.92 -5.66 -4.40
C ALA A 139 -3.55 -4.29 -4.68
N ASP A 140 -4.49 -3.83 -3.82
CA ASP A 140 -5.08 -2.48 -3.91
C ASP A 140 -4.00 -1.40 -3.79
N SER A 141 -3.12 -1.52 -2.79
CA SER A 141 -2.03 -0.56 -2.58
C SER A 141 -1.03 -0.53 -3.73
N LEU A 142 -0.72 -1.70 -4.32
CA LEU A 142 0.17 -1.79 -5.49
C LEU A 142 -0.46 -1.21 -6.76
N GLU A 143 -1.75 -1.47 -6.99
CA GLU A 143 -2.49 -0.90 -8.14
C GLU A 143 -2.55 0.62 -8.06
N GLU A 144 -2.84 1.15 -6.86
CA GLU A 144 -2.86 2.60 -6.61
C GLU A 144 -1.48 3.22 -6.82
N ALA A 145 -0.42 2.63 -6.26
CA ALA A 145 0.96 3.10 -6.42
C ALA A 145 1.42 3.09 -7.88
N GLU A 146 1.12 2.01 -8.63
CA GLU A 146 1.47 1.93 -10.05
C GLU A 146 0.63 2.91 -10.89
N GLY A 147 -0.65 3.10 -10.55
CA GLY A 147 -1.49 4.12 -11.17
C GLY A 147 -0.95 5.54 -10.98
N LEU A 148 -0.50 5.86 -9.76
CA LEU A 148 0.17 7.13 -9.45
C LEU A 148 1.48 7.27 -10.23
N ARG A 149 2.31 6.23 -10.28
CA ARG A 149 3.57 6.22 -11.02
C ARG A 149 3.36 6.46 -12.53
N ARG A 150 2.36 5.81 -13.14
CA ARG A 150 2.05 5.99 -14.57
C ARG A 150 1.57 7.41 -14.87
N ARG A 151 0.71 7.97 -14.03
CA ARG A 151 0.30 9.37 -14.16
C ARG A 151 1.49 10.31 -14.06
N LEU A 152 2.34 10.14 -13.06
CA LEU A 152 3.56 10.94 -12.90
C LEU A 152 4.42 10.95 -14.17
N VAL A 153 4.71 9.77 -14.74
CA VAL A 153 5.52 9.68 -15.97
C VAL A 153 4.86 10.37 -17.16
N ALA A 154 3.53 10.27 -17.29
CA ALA A 154 2.78 10.92 -18.37
C ALA A 154 2.79 12.45 -18.21
N ASP A 155 2.57 12.93 -17.00
CA ASP A 155 2.55 14.37 -16.68
C ASP A 155 3.93 15.00 -16.88
N VAL A 156 5.00 14.33 -16.39
CA VAL A 156 6.40 14.73 -16.62
C VAL A 156 6.70 14.84 -18.12
N ALA A 157 6.33 13.81 -18.89
CA ALA A 157 6.59 13.80 -20.32
C ALA A 157 5.84 14.94 -21.06
N HIS A 158 4.66 15.30 -20.57
CA HIS A 158 3.88 16.39 -21.14
C HIS A 158 4.48 17.76 -20.81
N GLU A 159 4.82 17.99 -19.54
CA GLU A 159 5.39 19.26 -19.06
C GLU A 159 6.80 19.53 -19.59
N LEU A 160 7.60 18.49 -19.84
CA LEU A 160 8.91 18.64 -20.50
C LEU A 160 8.78 18.89 -22.00
N ARG A 161 7.78 18.29 -22.66
CA ARG A 161 7.63 18.42 -24.14
C ARG A 161 7.25 19.83 -24.56
N ASN A 162 6.43 20.53 -23.74
CA ASN A 162 5.93 21.87 -24.10
C ASN A 162 7.06 22.90 -24.23
N PRO A 163 7.88 23.20 -23.21
CA PRO A 163 8.96 24.19 -23.32
C PRO A 163 10.05 23.74 -24.31
N LEU A 164 10.32 22.44 -24.39
CA LEU A 164 11.27 21.91 -25.36
C LEU A 164 10.80 22.15 -26.80
N ALA A 165 9.51 21.94 -27.08
CA ALA A 165 8.93 22.19 -28.43
C ALA A 165 8.95 23.70 -28.76
N ALA A 166 8.66 24.58 -27.79
CA ALA A 166 8.71 26.04 -27.96
C ALA A 166 10.14 26.52 -28.26
N ALA A 167 11.10 26.16 -27.43
CA ALA A 167 12.51 26.50 -27.63
C ALA A 167 13.05 25.96 -28.97
N ARG A 168 12.68 24.71 -29.33
CA ARG A 168 13.06 24.10 -30.60
C ARG A 168 12.46 24.84 -31.80
N ALA A 169 11.17 25.17 -31.78
CA ALA A 169 10.51 25.88 -32.87
C ALA A 169 11.10 27.27 -33.10
N GLN A 170 11.43 27.98 -32.01
CA GLN A 170 12.13 29.28 -32.08
C GLN A 170 13.53 29.12 -32.67
N ALA A 171 14.31 28.15 -32.23
CA ALA A 171 15.66 27.86 -32.73
C ALA A 171 15.67 27.45 -34.21
N GLU A 172 14.74 26.59 -34.64
CA GLU A 172 14.57 26.19 -36.05
C GLU A 172 14.14 27.39 -36.91
N GLY A 173 13.20 28.23 -36.46
CA GLY A 173 12.78 29.42 -37.17
C GLY A 173 13.90 30.47 -37.34
N LEU A 174 14.79 30.60 -36.35
CA LEU A 174 16.00 31.43 -36.43
C LEU A 174 17.02 30.84 -37.43
N ALA A 175 17.24 29.52 -37.39
CA ALA A 175 18.18 28.84 -38.28
C ALA A 175 17.74 28.87 -39.77
N GLU A 176 16.45 28.81 -40.01
CA GLU A 176 15.86 28.88 -41.37
C GLU A 176 15.69 30.32 -41.87
N GLY A 177 15.99 31.32 -41.03
CA GLY A 177 15.84 32.74 -41.41
C GLY A 177 14.39 33.23 -41.49
N VAL A 178 13.44 32.42 -41.03
CA VAL A 178 12.00 32.76 -40.97
C VAL A 178 11.74 33.76 -39.82
N LEU A 179 12.49 33.63 -38.72
CA LEU A 179 12.43 34.51 -37.57
C LEU A 179 13.64 35.45 -37.56
N ALA A 180 13.42 36.71 -37.20
CA ALA A 180 14.52 37.65 -37.01
C ALA A 180 15.36 37.26 -35.81
N CYS A 181 16.68 37.27 -35.93
CA CYS A 181 17.57 37.03 -34.80
C CYS A 181 17.70 38.33 -34.00
N ASP A 182 16.84 38.50 -33.02
CA ASP A 182 16.87 39.63 -32.08
C ASP A 182 17.12 39.13 -30.64
N GLN A 183 17.48 40.06 -29.76
CA GLN A 183 17.79 39.75 -28.38
C GLN A 183 16.59 39.15 -27.62
N THR A 184 15.40 39.65 -27.88
CA THR A 184 14.16 39.21 -27.23
C THR A 184 13.88 37.74 -27.46
N ARG A 185 14.13 37.23 -28.67
CA ARG A 185 13.95 35.81 -29.01
C ARG A 185 15.01 34.92 -28.41
N LEU A 186 16.27 35.41 -28.38
CA LEU A 186 17.35 34.69 -27.70
C LEU A 186 17.09 34.59 -26.21
N ASP A 187 16.62 35.67 -25.60
CA ASP A 187 16.24 35.69 -24.18
C ASP A 187 15.06 34.74 -23.90
N SER A 188 14.04 34.69 -24.77
CA SER A 188 12.93 33.74 -24.65
C SER A 188 13.38 32.28 -24.71
N ILE A 189 14.30 31.92 -25.61
CA ILE A 189 14.87 30.56 -25.67
C ILE A 189 15.64 30.25 -24.37
N VAL A 190 16.41 31.21 -23.86
CA VAL A 190 17.13 31.05 -22.60
C VAL A 190 16.17 30.87 -21.43
N GLU A 191 15.09 31.63 -21.37
CA GLU A 191 14.02 31.48 -20.36
C GLU A 191 13.37 30.10 -20.40
N ASP A 192 13.04 29.58 -21.59
CA ASP A 192 12.49 28.23 -21.77
C ASP A 192 13.47 27.14 -21.26
N LEU A 193 14.78 27.29 -21.52
CA LEU A 193 15.81 26.37 -21.05
C LEU A 193 16.02 26.44 -19.54
N VAL A 194 16.00 27.65 -18.95
CA VAL A 194 16.06 27.83 -17.49
C VAL A 194 14.86 27.20 -16.82
N HIS A 195 13.68 27.42 -17.38
CA HIS A 195 12.44 26.81 -16.88
C HIS A 195 12.51 25.27 -16.92
N LEU A 196 13.01 24.70 -18.03
CA LEU A 196 13.19 23.26 -18.19
C LEU A 196 14.19 22.70 -17.19
N SER A 197 15.29 23.42 -16.90
CA SER A 197 16.26 23.03 -15.89
C SER A 197 15.65 23.01 -14.48
N ALA A 198 14.90 24.04 -14.12
CA ALA A 198 14.21 24.12 -12.83
C ALA A 198 13.19 22.96 -12.67
N LEU A 199 12.46 22.63 -13.74
CA LEU A 199 11.51 21.51 -13.75
C LEU A 199 12.21 20.16 -13.52
N VAL A 200 13.39 19.95 -14.09
CA VAL A 200 14.19 18.71 -13.86
C VAL A 200 14.69 18.65 -12.42
N GLU A 201 15.12 19.79 -11.85
CA GLU A 201 15.52 19.87 -10.43
C GLU A 201 14.36 19.56 -9.49
N ASP A 202 13.19 20.17 -9.72
CA ASP A 202 11.96 19.90 -8.96
C ASP A 202 11.54 18.41 -9.03
N LEU A 203 11.67 17.80 -10.21
CA LEU A 203 11.39 16.37 -10.40
C LEU A 203 12.35 15.46 -9.65
N GLN A 204 13.64 15.78 -9.66
CA GLN A 204 14.62 15.02 -8.89
C GLN A 204 14.33 15.12 -7.40
N GLU A 205 14.01 16.32 -6.93
CA GLU A 205 13.65 16.54 -5.54
C GLU A 205 12.40 15.79 -5.13
N LEU A 206 11.34 15.83 -5.96
CA LEU A 206 10.12 15.08 -5.74
C LEU A 206 10.38 13.58 -5.68
N ALA A 207 11.19 13.04 -6.60
CA ALA A 207 11.53 11.61 -6.61
C ALA A 207 12.29 11.18 -5.34
N ILE A 208 13.19 12.03 -4.82
CA ILE A 208 13.90 11.78 -3.56
C ILE A 208 12.93 11.86 -2.37
N ALA A 209 12.01 12.84 -2.37
CA ALA A 209 10.99 13.00 -1.33
C ALA A 209 10.08 11.77 -1.24
N GLU A 210 9.59 11.29 -2.38
CA GLU A 210 8.70 10.13 -2.44
C GLU A 210 9.37 8.82 -2.05
N ALA A 211 10.66 8.68 -2.35
CA ALA A 211 11.43 7.54 -1.89
C ALA A 211 11.70 7.56 -0.37
N GLY A 212 11.27 8.60 0.35
CA GLY A 212 11.58 8.79 1.78
C GLY A 212 13.08 8.98 2.03
N HIS A 213 13.84 9.39 1.00
CA HIS A 213 15.29 9.52 1.06
C HIS A 213 15.75 10.99 1.20
N LEU A 214 14.83 11.94 1.46
CA LEU A 214 15.26 13.29 1.82
C LEU A 214 16.05 13.24 3.11
N SER A 215 17.29 13.66 3.04
CA SER A 215 18.11 13.82 4.24
C SER A 215 17.82 15.18 4.85
N TYR A 216 17.42 15.19 6.12
CA TYR A 216 17.14 16.41 6.88
C TYR A 216 18.23 16.67 7.92
N GLN A 217 18.64 17.91 8.03
CA GLN A 217 19.47 18.40 9.13
C GLN A 217 18.57 19.01 10.21
N MET A 218 17.92 18.14 10.98
CA MET A 218 16.96 18.56 12.01
C MET A 218 17.68 19.28 13.15
N ALA A 219 17.26 20.50 13.44
CA ALA A 219 17.77 21.36 14.51
C ALA A 219 16.65 22.24 15.06
N MET A 220 16.87 22.90 16.21
CA MET A 220 16.01 24.00 16.64
C MET A 220 16.27 25.21 15.75
N VAL A 221 15.27 25.65 15.01
CA VAL A 221 15.35 26.77 14.07
C VAL A 221 14.29 27.83 14.41
N ASP A 222 14.64 29.08 14.18
CA ASP A 222 13.71 30.20 14.34
C ASP A 222 12.89 30.39 13.06
N LEU A 223 11.61 29.99 13.12
CA LEU A 223 10.69 30.08 11.99
C LEU A 223 10.39 31.54 11.61
N ALA A 224 10.35 32.45 12.58
CA ALA A 224 10.13 33.87 12.30
C ALA A 224 11.32 34.50 11.55
N ALA A 225 12.55 34.13 11.90
CA ALA A 225 13.73 34.56 11.17
C ALA A 225 13.77 34.03 9.73
N ILE A 226 13.39 32.76 9.51
CA ILE A 226 13.28 32.17 8.17
C ILE A 226 12.22 32.92 7.35
N ALA A 227 11.03 33.13 7.92
CA ALA A 227 9.94 33.83 7.24
C ALA A 227 10.32 35.27 6.87
N SER A 228 10.95 36.02 7.79
CA SER A 228 11.42 37.38 7.54
C SER A 228 12.48 37.46 6.44
N SER A 229 13.41 36.53 6.39
CA SER A 229 14.42 36.44 5.35
C SER A 229 13.84 36.23 3.95
N GLU A 230 12.94 35.25 3.80
CA GLU A 230 12.32 34.94 2.50
C GLU A 230 11.30 36.04 2.10
N LEU A 231 10.62 36.65 3.06
CA LEU A 231 9.74 37.81 2.83
C LEU A 231 10.51 39.00 2.26
N SER A 232 11.68 39.34 2.82
CA SER A 232 12.52 40.43 2.33
C SER A 232 12.98 40.20 0.89
N ARG A 233 13.29 38.96 0.53
CA ARG A 233 13.62 38.59 -0.86
C ARG A 233 12.47 38.77 -1.81
N THR A 234 11.28 38.33 -1.38
CA THR A 234 10.05 38.45 -2.19
C THR A 234 9.65 39.92 -2.36
N ALA A 235 9.74 40.73 -1.32
CA ALA A 235 9.47 42.15 -1.38
C ALA A 235 10.38 42.92 -2.36
N ALA A 236 11.66 42.52 -2.44
CA ALA A 236 12.60 43.10 -3.40
C ALA A 236 12.33 42.72 -4.86
N ALA A 237 11.62 41.62 -5.11
CA ALA A 237 11.27 41.11 -6.44
C ALA A 237 9.77 41.30 -6.78
N ALA A 238 8.97 41.88 -5.88
CA ALA A 238 7.54 42.02 -6.08
C ALA A 238 7.22 43.02 -7.21
N PRO A 239 6.15 42.77 -8.01
CA PRO A 239 5.69 43.70 -9.01
C PRO A 239 5.28 45.08 -8.42
N ASP A 240 5.37 46.12 -9.23
CA ASP A 240 4.89 47.45 -8.85
C ASP A 240 3.39 47.39 -8.47
N GLY A 241 3.05 47.87 -7.26
CA GLY A 241 1.68 47.87 -6.76
C GLY A 241 1.30 46.70 -5.87
N VAL A 242 2.25 45.79 -5.56
CA VAL A 242 2.09 44.71 -4.57
C VAL A 242 2.85 45.05 -3.30
N THR A 243 2.17 45.13 -2.17
CA THR A 243 2.81 45.27 -0.86
C THR A 243 3.04 43.91 -0.23
N VAL A 244 4.21 43.71 0.38
CA VAL A 244 4.58 42.43 1.06
C VAL A 244 4.86 42.75 2.52
N GLU A 245 4.03 42.23 3.41
CA GLU A 245 4.05 42.58 4.84
C GLU A 245 4.10 41.33 5.73
N ALA A 246 4.69 41.46 6.92
CA ALA A 246 4.65 40.43 7.95
C ALA A 246 3.74 40.86 9.10
N LEU A 247 2.76 40.04 9.44
CA LEU A 247 2.09 40.04 10.72
C LEU A 247 2.72 38.94 11.59
N ALA A 248 4.03 39.09 11.86
CA ALA A 248 4.75 38.15 12.72
C ALA A 248 4.73 38.67 14.16
N PRO A 249 4.62 37.80 15.18
CA PRO A 249 4.89 38.21 16.54
C PRO A 249 6.35 38.71 16.64
N GLU A 250 6.60 39.72 17.46
CA GLU A 250 7.97 40.24 17.75
C GLU A 250 8.88 39.16 18.41
N LEU A 251 8.32 38.02 18.78
CA LEU A 251 8.97 36.91 19.46
C LEU A 251 9.46 35.84 18.49
N SER A 252 10.68 35.38 18.70
CA SER A 252 11.26 34.19 18.07
C SER A 252 10.37 32.96 18.31
N VAL A 253 10.09 32.21 17.25
CA VAL A 253 9.30 30.97 17.28
C VAL A 253 10.20 29.82 16.89
N SER A 254 10.67 29.08 17.89
CA SER A 254 11.57 27.93 17.67
C SER A 254 10.79 26.65 17.39
N VAL A 255 11.13 25.99 16.28
CA VAL A 255 10.58 24.67 15.88
C VAL A 255 11.72 23.69 15.63
N HIS A 256 11.45 22.39 15.82
CA HIS A 256 12.41 21.35 15.46
C HIS A 256 12.27 21.02 13.97
N GLY A 257 13.28 21.39 13.15
CA GLY A 257 13.20 21.18 11.69
C GLY A 257 14.49 21.49 10.96
N ASP A 258 14.51 21.25 9.65
CA ASP A 258 15.59 21.65 8.75
C ASP A 258 15.32 23.06 8.22
N GLY A 259 16.14 24.03 8.65
CA GLY A 259 15.97 25.44 8.29
C GLY A 259 16.03 25.71 6.79
N ARG A 260 16.84 24.96 6.03
CA ARG A 260 16.92 25.11 4.56
C ARG A 260 15.64 24.64 3.88
N ARG A 261 15.10 23.53 4.35
CA ARG A 261 13.85 22.95 3.81
C ARG A 261 12.64 23.81 4.17
N LEU A 262 12.58 24.32 5.39
CA LEU A 262 11.52 25.26 5.79
C LEU A 262 11.62 26.59 5.03
N ALA A 263 12.84 27.11 4.76
CA ALA A 263 13.02 28.27 3.90
C ALA A 263 12.56 28.00 2.45
N GLN A 264 12.76 26.79 1.94
CA GLN A 264 12.27 26.38 0.63
C GLN A 264 10.73 26.36 0.58
N VAL A 265 10.07 25.81 1.61
CA VAL A 265 8.59 25.86 1.74
C VAL A 265 8.11 27.32 1.72
N MET A 266 8.73 28.18 2.54
CA MET A 266 8.38 29.61 2.56
C MET A 266 8.53 30.28 1.21
N ARG A 267 9.62 30.02 0.52
CA ARG A 267 9.88 30.56 -0.84
C ARG A 267 8.81 30.11 -1.82
N ASN A 268 8.43 28.83 -1.80
CA ASN A 268 7.38 28.31 -2.68
C ASN A 268 6.03 28.99 -2.42
N LEU A 269 5.65 29.18 -1.14
CA LEU A 269 4.41 29.86 -0.78
C LEU A 269 4.42 31.34 -1.23
N LEU A 270 5.50 32.06 -0.95
CA LEU A 270 5.64 33.47 -1.30
C LEU A 270 5.72 33.68 -2.82
N THR A 271 6.44 32.82 -3.54
CA THR A 271 6.51 32.89 -5.01
C THR A 271 5.14 32.64 -5.65
N ASN A 272 4.36 31.67 -5.12
CA ASN A 272 2.99 31.45 -5.57
C ASN A 272 2.11 32.67 -5.32
N ALA A 273 2.14 33.24 -4.12
CA ALA A 273 1.40 34.46 -3.79
C ALA A 273 1.77 35.63 -4.71
N ALA A 274 3.08 35.88 -4.94
CA ALA A 274 3.56 36.96 -5.81
C ALA A 274 3.15 36.75 -7.28
N ARG A 275 3.09 35.52 -7.76
CA ARG A 275 2.68 35.19 -9.13
C ARG A 275 1.21 35.48 -9.39
N HIS A 276 0.35 35.21 -8.41
CA HIS A 276 -1.09 35.33 -8.55
C HIS A 276 -1.66 36.66 -7.99
N THR A 277 -0.78 37.56 -7.54
CA THR A 277 -1.18 38.89 -7.05
C THR A 277 -0.60 39.96 -7.98
N HIS A 278 -1.42 40.55 -8.82
CA HIS A 278 -1.00 41.61 -9.72
C HIS A 278 -1.04 42.99 -9.06
N THR A 279 -1.98 43.19 -8.15
CA THR A 279 -2.13 44.39 -7.33
C THR A 279 -2.69 44.01 -5.96
N GLY A 280 -2.28 44.70 -4.90
CA GLY A 280 -2.77 44.48 -3.56
C GLY A 280 -1.67 44.06 -2.58
N SER A 281 -1.91 43.07 -1.74
CA SER A 281 -0.98 42.70 -0.65
C SER A 281 -0.75 41.22 -0.50
N ILE A 282 0.44 40.87 -0.02
CA ILE A 282 0.82 39.53 0.44
C ILE A 282 1.21 39.66 1.91
N ILE A 283 0.54 38.91 2.76
CA ILE A 283 0.69 38.99 4.21
C ILE A 283 1.15 37.63 4.74
N VAL A 284 2.28 37.62 5.48
CA VAL A 284 2.75 36.43 6.22
C VAL A 284 2.32 36.56 7.67
N SER A 285 1.64 35.56 8.21
CA SER A 285 1.26 35.52 9.64
C SER A 285 1.78 34.24 10.31
N ILE A 286 2.20 34.39 11.57
CA ILE A 286 2.63 33.29 12.44
C ILE A 286 1.80 33.34 13.70
N GLU A 287 1.08 32.27 13.99
CA GLU A 287 0.26 32.08 15.18
C GLU A 287 0.79 30.89 15.97
N THR A 288 0.90 31.02 17.27
CA THR A 288 1.43 29.95 18.14
C THR A 288 0.39 29.53 19.15
N THR A 289 0.18 28.23 19.30
CA THR A 289 -0.59 27.61 20.37
C THR A 289 0.33 26.85 21.33
N LEU A 290 -0.20 26.15 22.31
CA LEU A 290 0.62 25.34 23.24
C LEU A 290 1.24 24.09 22.59
N GLU A 291 0.68 23.62 21.48
CA GLU A 291 1.07 22.35 20.86
C GLU A 291 1.65 22.52 19.45
N GLN A 292 1.34 23.61 18.78
CA GLN A 292 1.72 23.81 17.37
C GLN A 292 1.87 25.28 17.01
N VAL A 293 2.71 25.51 16.02
CA VAL A 293 2.80 26.78 15.30
C VAL A 293 2.04 26.65 13.97
N ARG A 294 1.33 27.70 13.63
CA ARG A 294 0.69 27.87 12.33
C ARG A 294 1.34 29.02 11.61
N LEU A 295 1.87 28.76 10.41
CA LEU A 295 2.35 29.81 9.50
C LEU A 295 1.45 29.86 8.27
N SER A 296 1.05 31.07 7.85
CA SER A 296 0.24 31.26 6.64
C SER A 296 0.71 32.45 5.81
N VAL A 297 0.60 32.29 4.51
CA VAL A 297 0.78 33.33 3.49
C VAL A 297 -0.59 33.62 2.88
N THR A 298 -1.06 34.86 3.02
CA THR A 298 -2.35 35.31 2.48
C THR A 298 -2.07 36.33 1.38
N ASP A 299 -2.62 36.11 0.21
CA ASP A 299 -2.61 37.03 -0.93
C ASP A 299 -4.00 37.60 -1.21
N THR A 300 -4.04 38.73 -1.92
CA THR A 300 -5.27 39.35 -2.43
C THR A 300 -5.44 39.13 -3.93
N GLY A 301 -4.94 38.06 -4.46
CA GLY A 301 -4.98 37.71 -5.88
C GLY A 301 -6.35 37.22 -6.38
N GLU A 302 -6.32 36.55 -7.52
CA GLU A 302 -7.55 36.10 -8.23
C GLU A 302 -8.34 35.03 -7.47
N GLY A 303 -7.71 34.33 -6.55
CA GLY A 303 -8.33 33.24 -5.79
C GLY A 303 -8.50 31.95 -6.60
N ILE A 304 -8.90 30.87 -5.90
CA ILE A 304 -9.03 29.51 -6.44
C ILE A 304 -10.48 29.05 -6.34
N PRO A 305 -11.05 28.43 -7.39
CA PRO A 305 -12.37 27.82 -7.31
C PRO A 305 -12.48 26.75 -6.22
N ALA A 306 -13.60 26.69 -5.51
CA ALA A 306 -13.81 25.74 -4.42
C ALA A 306 -13.64 24.26 -4.84
N GLY A 307 -13.98 23.94 -6.09
CA GLY A 307 -13.81 22.58 -6.65
C GLY A 307 -12.35 22.21 -6.91
N GLU A 308 -11.46 23.18 -7.09
CA GLU A 308 -10.03 22.96 -7.35
C GLU A 308 -9.18 22.98 -6.07
N LEU A 309 -9.67 23.63 -5.02
CA LEU A 309 -8.94 23.82 -3.77
C LEU A 309 -8.43 22.49 -3.12
N PRO A 310 -9.15 21.37 -3.14
CA PRO A 310 -8.62 20.10 -2.61
C PRO A 310 -7.42 19.56 -3.38
N HIS A 311 -7.24 19.96 -4.64
CA HIS A 311 -6.24 19.43 -5.57
C HIS A 311 -4.96 20.25 -5.66
N ILE A 312 -4.89 21.45 -5.07
CA ILE A 312 -3.72 22.34 -5.22
C ILE A 312 -2.42 21.78 -4.67
N PHE A 313 -2.46 20.77 -3.80
CA PHE A 313 -1.31 20.05 -3.27
C PHE A 313 -0.97 18.80 -4.08
N GLU A 314 -1.75 18.49 -5.13
CA GLU A 314 -1.44 17.41 -6.05
C GLU A 314 -0.33 17.85 -7.02
N ARG A 315 0.44 16.89 -7.50
CA ARG A 315 1.54 17.13 -8.43
C ARG A 315 1.01 17.60 -9.77
N PHE A 316 1.72 18.55 -10.41
CA PHE A 316 1.37 19.13 -11.71
C PHE A 316 -0.02 19.77 -11.75
N PHE A 317 -0.65 19.95 -10.59
CA PHE A 317 -1.93 20.63 -10.55
C PHE A 317 -1.73 22.13 -10.81
N ARG A 318 -2.53 22.65 -11.74
CA ARG A 318 -2.62 24.09 -12.07
C ARG A 318 -4.09 24.42 -12.27
N ALA A 319 -4.56 25.49 -11.65
CA ALA A 319 -5.91 26.00 -11.87
C ALA A 319 -6.10 26.36 -13.34
N ASP A 320 -7.31 26.13 -13.89
CA ASP A 320 -7.57 26.33 -15.34
C ASP A 320 -7.26 27.75 -15.82
N ALA A 321 -7.43 28.76 -14.99
CA ALA A 321 -7.04 30.14 -15.27
C ALA A 321 -5.52 30.33 -15.45
N ALA A 322 -4.71 29.54 -14.74
CA ALA A 322 -3.24 29.59 -14.80
C ALA A 322 -2.65 28.79 -15.98
N ARG A 323 -3.40 27.93 -16.62
CA ARG A 323 -2.94 27.16 -17.80
C ARG A 323 -2.69 28.04 -19.04
N SER A 324 -3.32 29.21 -19.11
CA SER A 324 -3.20 30.15 -20.24
C SER A 324 -2.06 31.16 -20.10
N SER A 325 -1.37 31.23 -18.96
CA SER A 325 -0.25 32.14 -18.74
C SER A 325 1.10 31.45 -19.01
N ASP A 326 1.89 31.98 -19.93
CA ASP A 326 3.22 31.48 -20.31
C ASP A 326 4.24 31.50 -19.15
N THR A 327 3.92 32.12 -18.02
CA THR A 327 4.79 32.30 -16.85
C THR A 327 4.55 31.29 -15.71
N GLY A 328 3.76 30.22 -15.95
CA GLY A 328 3.37 29.26 -14.92
C GLY A 328 4.48 28.27 -14.52
N GLY A 329 4.70 28.07 -13.22
CA GLY A 329 5.56 26.96 -12.72
C GLY A 329 4.95 25.59 -12.95
N ALA A 330 5.76 24.55 -12.79
CA ALA A 330 5.44 23.13 -13.04
C ALA A 330 4.33 22.51 -12.17
N GLY A 331 3.77 23.23 -11.20
CA GLY A 331 2.78 22.68 -10.26
C GLY A 331 3.37 21.67 -9.27
N LEU A 332 4.69 21.67 -9.08
CA LEU A 332 5.40 20.78 -8.16
C LEU A 332 5.68 21.41 -6.80
N GLY A 333 5.81 22.72 -6.72
CA GLY A 333 6.24 23.42 -5.52
C GLY A 333 5.39 23.18 -4.28
N LEU A 334 4.05 23.21 -4.40
CA LEU A 334 3.14 22.92 -3.27
C LEU A 334 3.15 21.43 -2.88
N ALA A 335 3.30 20.52 -3.83
CA ALA A 335 3.43 19.09 -3.56
C ALA A 335 4.72 18.77 -2.80
N ILE A 336 5.86 19.34 -3.22
CA ILE A 336 7.15 19.23 -2.53
C ILE A 336 7.05 19.85 -1.13
N SER A 337 6.45 21.04 -1.02
CA SER A 337 6.24 21.71 0.26
C SER A 337 5.46 20.85 1.25
N ARG A 338 4.39 20.21 0.78
CA ARG A 338 3.58 19.31 1.62
C ARG A 338 4.36 18.09 2.08
N SER A 339 5.20 17.50 1.22
CA SER A 339 6.08 16.39 1.62
C SER A 339 7.05 16.83 2.71
N ILE A 340 7.73 17.96 2.52
CA ILE A 340 8.66 18.51 3.52
C ILE A 340 7.96 18.73 4.87
N ILE A 341 6.79 19.37 4.87
CA ILE A 341 6.05 19.66 6.11
C ILE A 341 5.58 18.37 6.80
N ARG A 342 5.14 17.36 6.06
CA ARG A 342 4.78 16.05 6.61
C ARG A 342 5.95 15.33 7.25
N ASP A 343 7.12 15.38 6.65
CA ASP A 343 8.35 14.81 7.20
C ASP A 343 8.82 15.55 8.47
N HIS A 344 8.35 16.79 8.68
CA HIS A 344 8.52 17.57 9.90
C HIS A 344 7.39 17.36 10.93
N GLY A 345 6.47 16.41 10.69
CA GLY A 345 5.37 16.08 11.59
C GLY A 345 4.15 17.01 11.50
N GLY A 346 4.11 17.89 10.48
CA GLY A 346 3.02 18.83 10.25
C GLY A 346 2.10 18.43 9.09
N ASP A 347 1.21 19.35 8.69
CA ASP A 347 0.47 19.28 7.41
C ASP A 347 0.19 20.69 6.87
N MET A 348 -0.17 20.78 5.59
CA MET A 348 -0.51 22.02 4.92
C MET A 348 -2.01 22.22 4.81
N PHE A 349 -2.42 23.48 4.74
CA PHE A 349 -3.81 23.86 4.52
C PHE A 349 -3.91 24.99 3.49
N ALA A 350 -5.09 25.14 2.88
CA ALA A 350 -5.40 26.25 2.03
C ALA A 350 -6.86 26.67 2.19
N GLN A 351 -7.11 27.97 2.01
CA GLN A 351 -8.41 28.60 1.98
C GLN A 351 -8.41 29.65 0.87
N SER A 352 -9.42 29.66 0.04
CA SER A 352 -9.49 30.62 -1.07
C SER A 352 -10.93 30.95 -1.44
N ARG A 353 -11.09 32.13 -1.99
CA ARG A 353 -12.35 32.58 -2.60
C ARG A 353 -12.03 33.39 -3.85
N ILE A 354 -12.65 33.06 -4.97
CA ILE A 354 -12.46 33.76 -6.23
C ILE A 354 -12.68 35.28 -6.05
N GLY A 355 -11.75 36.08 -6.53
CA GLY A 355 -11.75 37.54 -6.44
C GLY A 355 -11.41 38.10 -5.05
N HIS A 356 -11.07 37.26 -4.08
CA HIS A 356 -10.72 37.69 -2.72
C HIS A 356 -9.35 37.21 -2.27
N GLY A 357 -8.64 36.44 -3.10
CA GLY A 357 -7.33 35.92 -2.82
C GLY A 357 -7.30 34.54 -2.18
N THR A 358 -6.11 34.13 -1.78
CA THR A 358 -5.83 32.80 -1.24
C THR A 358 -4.98 32.90 0.02
N THR A 359 -5.24 32.01 0.98
CA THR A 359 -4.39 31.75 2.14
C THR A 359 -3.87 30.34 2.04
N VAL A 360 -2.56 30.16 1.95
CA VAL A 360 -1.88 28.86 2.02
C VAL A 360 -0.93 28.86 3.19
N GLY A 361 -0.90 27.78 3.95
CA GLY A 361 -0.04 27.69 5.13
C GLY A 361 0.18 26.27 5.62
N PHE A 362 0.86 26.15 6.74
CA PHE A 362 1.16 24.87 7.36
C PHE A 362 1.13 24.95 8.89
N TYR A 363 1.01 23.78 9.51
CA TYR A 363 1.16 23.58 10.95
C TYR A 363 2.42 22.76 11.21
N LEU A 364 3.17 23.10 12.26
CA LEU A 364 4.27 22.29 12.78
C LEU A 364 4.09 22.10 14.28
N PRO A 365 4.43 20.92 14.84
CA PRO A 365 4.50 20.72 16.29
C PRO A 365 5.59 21.59 16.91
N LEU A 366 5.40 22.03 18.17
CA LEU A 366 6.37 22.79 18.95
C LEU A 366 7.26 21.88 19.79
#